data_77900f5bc55a56926f6c7b4e0f742b3b
#
_entry.id   77900f5bc55a56926f6c7b4e0f742b3b
#
_cell.length_a   1.000
_cell.length_b   1.000
_cell.length_c   1.000
_cell.angle_alpha   90.00
_cell.angle_beta   90.00
_cell.angle_gamma   90.00
#
_symmetry.space_group_name_H-M   'P 1'
#
loop_
_entity.id
_entity.type
_entity.pdbx_description
1 polymer ?
#
loop_
_entity_poly.entity_id
_entity_poly.type
_entity_poly.pdbx_seq_one_letter_code
_entity_poly.pdbx_strand_id
1 'polypeptide(L)'
;DRKFMLKDFDKFMSQLKETNQTLDFFCDFDKISQNVEDIKLSLCMLNSLIGASDLRKSVETIWNRDKNAFSVMDILVAVRTRDKKKILDSVGNCVPLESMFTSVDSVMTFLTETGLGEVLQSQKVKNLVDYVFGIETGLDTNARKNRSGHVMENTVANILTNAGISFRQEVYSREWS
;
A
#
# COMPACT_ATOMS: atom_id res chain seq x y z
N ASP A 1 -26.77 23.87 -23.24
CA ASP A 1 -26.21 24.86 -24.18
C ASP A 1 -24.79 24.40 -24.56
N ARG A 2 -24.61 24.09 -25.86
CA ARG A 2 -23.38 23.49 -26.42
C ARG A 2 -22.12 24.34 -26.14
N LYS A 3 -22.29 25.66 -25.97
CA LYS A 3 -21.23 26.63 -25.69
C LYS A 3 -20.73 26.52 -24.21
N PHE A 4 -21.61 26.15 -23.29
CA PHE A 4 -21.29 25.92 -21.88
C PHE A 4 -20.50 24.61 -21.70
N MET A 5 -20.97 23.52 -22.35
CA MET A 5 -20.26 22.24 -22.36
C MET A 5 -18.83 22.31 -22.90
N LEU A 6 -18.62 23.09 -23.99
CA LEU A 6 -17.28 23.23 -24.56
C LEU A 6 -16.31 23.98 -23.62
N LYS A 7 -16.79 24.98 -22.88
CA LYS A 7 -15.97 25.75 -21.94
C LYS A 7 -15.55 24.91 -20.72
N ASP A 8 -16.45 24.07 -20.22
CA ASP A 8 -16.14 23.16 -19.13
C ASP A 8 -15.23 22.01 -19.58
N PHE A 9 -15.39 21.54 -20.82
CA PHE A 9 -14.50 20.55 -21.42
C PHE A 9 -13.08 21.12 -21.65
N ASP A 10 -12.96 22.33 -22.14
CA ASP A 10 -11.65 22.99 -22.31
C ASP A 10 -10.93 23.21 -20.98
N LYS A 11 -11.68 23.57 -19.93
CA LYS A 11 -11.15 23.68 -18.56
C LYS A 11 -10.69 22.31 -18.02
N PHE A 12 -11.47 21.28 -18.24
CA PHE A 12 -11.12 19.90 -17.89
C PHE A 12 -9.84 19.45 -18.62
N MET A 13 -9.77 19.70 -19.93
CA MET A 13 -8.58 19.33 -20.73
C MET A 13 -7.33 20.11 -20.32
N SER A 14 -7.47 21.38 -19.91
CA SER A 14 -6.35 22.18 -19.41
C SER A 14 -5.83 21.64 -18.07
N GLN A 15 -6.73 21.24 -17.17
CA GLN A 15 -6.38 20.63 -15.89
C GLN A 15 -5.70 19.26 -16.07
N LEU A 16 -6.14 18.44 -17.03
CA LEU A 16 -5.48 17.18 -17.36
C LEU A 16 -4.04 17.36 -17.86
N LYS A 17 -3.77 18.41 -18.62
CA LYS A 17 -2.42 18.71 -19.14
C LYS A 17 -1.46 19.19 -18.06
N GLU A 18 -1.95 19.92 -17.06
CA GLU A 18 -1.12 20.44 -15.96
C GLU A 18 -0.74 19.35 -14.94
N THR A 19 -1.56 18.33 -14.76
CA THR A 19 -1.37 17.31 -13.73
C THR A 19 -0.29 16.26 -14.02
N ASN A 20 0.25 16.20 -15.24
CA ASN A 20 1.20 15.16 -15.68
C ASN A 20 2.65 15.66 -15.82
N GLN A 21 3.01 16.85 -15.31
CA GLN A 21 4.29 17.50 -15.65
C GLN A 21 5.35 17.43 -14.55
N THR A 22 5.03 17.05 -13.30
CA THR A 22 5.98 17.01 -12.18
C THR A 22 5.98 15.67 -11.47
N LEU A 23 7.15 15.29 -10.94
CA LEU A 23 7.28 14.05 -10.12
C LEU A 23 6.39 14.10 -8.88
N ASP A 24 6.18 15.27 -8.28
CA ASP A 24 5.32 15.46 -7.11
C ASP A 24 3.85 15.07 -7.38
N PHE A 25 3.45 15.04 -8.63
CA PHE A 25 2.15 14.51 -9.00
C PHE A 25 2.07 12.99 -8.78
N PHE A 26 3.17 12.27 -9.02
CA PHE A 26 3.18 10.80 -8.94
C PHE A 26 3.38 10.30 -7.52
N CYS A 27 4.26 10.90 -6.74
CA CYS A 27 4.52 10.52 -5.36
C CYS A 27 5.18 11.65 -4.56
N ASP A 28 4.97 11.61 -3.26
CA ASP A 28 5.55 12.54 -2.29
C ASP A 28 6.78 11.90 -1.66
N PHE A 29 7.96 12.15 -2.26
CA PHE A 29 9.21 11.56 -1.81
C PHE A 29 9.61 11.99 -0.40
N ASP A 30 9.30 13.21 0.01
CA ASP A 30 9.63 13.70 1.36
C ASP A 30 8.83 12.93 2.41
N LYS A 31 7.53 12.77 2.17
CA LYS A 31 6.67 11.98 3.03
C LYS A 31 7.07 10.50 3.06
N ILE A 32 7.42 9.91 1.91
CA ILE A 32 7.87 8.53 1.82
C ILE A 32 9.16 8.34 2.62
N SER A 33 10.13 9.25 2.44
CA SER A 33 11.40 9.24 3.16
C SER A 33 11.17 9.33 4.67
N GLN A 34 10.28 10.21 5.12
CA GLN A 34 9.94 10.34 6.54
C GLN A 34 9.31 9.04 7.10
N ASN A 35 8.33 8.46 6.39
CA ASN A 35 7.70 7.21 6.81
C ASN A 35 8.71 6.06 6.96
N VAL A 36 9.68 5.98 6.04
CA VAL A 36 10.72 4.93 6.09
C VAL A 36 11.72 5.21 7.21
N GLU A 37 12.12 6.47 7.42
CA GLU A 37 13.05 6.85 8.49
C GLU A 37 12.47 6.55 9.86
N ASP A 38 11.17 6.77 10.08
CA ASP A 38 10.47 6.51 11.35
C ASP A 38 10.55 5.02 11.78
N ILE A 39 10.62 4.10 10.81
CA ILE A 39 10.68 2.65 11.08
C ILE A 39 12.03 2.00 10.74
N LYS A 40 12.99 2.78 10.31
CA LYS A 40 14.28 2.33 9.79
C LYS A 40 15.05 1.44 10.77
N LEU A 41 15.05 1.78 12.05
CA LEU A 41 15.74 0.98 13.05
C LEU A 41 15.19 -0.44 13.12
N SER A 42 13.87 -0.59 13.14
CA SER A 42 13.20 -1.89 13.10
C SER A 42 13.55 -2.66 11.82
N LEU A 43 13.52 -2.01 10.65
CA LEU A 43 13.90 -2.62 9.38
C LEU A 43 15.36 -3.07 9.37
N CYS A 44 16.28 -2.28 9.95
CA CYS A 44 17.68 -2.66 10.08
C CYS A 44 17.86 -3.90 10.97
N MET A 45 17.10 -4.04 12.05
CA MET A 45 17.11 -5.25 12.86
C MET A 45 16.56 -6.46 12.09
N LEU A 46 15.47 -6.28 11.38
CA LEU A 46 14.83 -7.32 10.56
C LEU A 46 15.68 -7.73 9.34
N ASN A 47 16.64 -6.92 8.90
CA ASN A 47 17.60 -7.30 7.84
C ASN A 47 18.38 -8.58 8.20
N SER A 48 18.53 -8.93 9.47
CA SER A 48 19.19 -10.17 9.89
C SER A 48 18.40 -11.44 9.51
N LEU A 49 17.14 -11.31 9.09
CA LEU A 49 16.35 -12.40 8.52
C LEU A 49 16.72 -12.72 7.07
N ILE A 50 17.37 -11.79 6.38
CA ILE A 50 17.76 -11.95 4.98
C ILE A 50 18.90 -12.96 4.88
N GLY A 51 18.68 -14.04 4.14
CA GLY A 51 19.64 -15.12 3.97
C GLY A 51 19.84 -15.99 5.22
N ALA A 52 18.98 -15.86 6.24
CA ALA A 52 19.07 -16.66 7.44
C ALA A 52 18.92 -18.16 7.14
N SER A 53 19.90 -18.97 7.54
CA SER A 53 19.84 -20.43 7.40
C SER A 53 18.80 -21.05 8.32
N ASP A 54 18.62 -20.49 9.52
CA ASP A 54 17.59 -20.83 10.49
C ASP A 54 16.77 -19.58 10.80
N LEU A 55 15.63 -19.45 10.09
CA LEU A 55 14.76 -18.28 10.17
C LEU A 55 14.16 -18.17 11.59
N ARG A 56 13.75 -19.32 12.20
CA ARG A 56 13.17 -19.33 13.53
C ARG A 56 14.14 -18.82 14.60
N LYS A 57 15.37 -19.32 14.57
CA LYS A 57 16.42 -18.87 15.50
C LYS A 57 16.71 -17.39 15.35
N SER A 58 16.70 -16.88 14.11
CA SER A 58 16.89 -15.45 13.82
C SER A 58 15.73 -14.60 14.36
N VAL A 59 14.49 -15.06 14.19
CA VAL A 59 13.30 -14.43 14.77
C VAL A 59 13.37 -14.41 16.30
N GLU A 60 13.70 -15.53 16.94
CA GLU A 60 13.87 -15.62 18.40
C GLU A 60 14.96 -14.67 18.92
N THR A 61 16.06 -14.56 18.20
CA THR A 61 17.17 -13.65 18.55
C THR A 61 16.71 -12.19 18.53
N ILE A 62 16.00 -11.77 17.49
CA ILE A 62 15.44 -10.41 17.40
C ILE A 62 14.40 -10.20 18.49
N TRP A 63 13.50 -11.17 18.67
CA TRP A 63 12.42 -11.11 19.67
C TRP A 63 12.93 -10.87 21.08
N ASN A 64 13.97 -11.60 21.47
CA ASN A 64 14.59 -11.45 22.77
C ASN A 64 15.34 -10.12 22.95
N ARG A 65 15.76 -9.51 21.86
CA ARG A 65 16.44 -8.22 21.88
C ARG A 65 15.47 -7.04 21.86
N ASP A 66 14.54 -7.04 20.94
CA ASP A 66 13.48 -6.06 20.80
C ASP A 66 12.29 -6.62 20.01
N LYS A 67 11.26 -7.07 20.72
CA LYS A 67 10.04 -7.59 20.12
C LYS A 67 9.28 -6.53 19.29
N ASN A 68 9.47 -5.22 19.60
CA ASN A 68 8.78 -4.16 18.89
C ASN A 68 9.27 -4.01 17.44
N ALA A 69 10.45 -4.57 17.11
CA ALA A 69 10.94 -4.60 15.74
C ALA A 69 9.96 -5.28 14.76
N PHE A 70 9.14 -6.21 15.24
CA PHE A 70 8.15 -6.91 14.42
C PHE A 70 6.87 -6.11 14.15
N SER A 71 6.63 -5.01 14.87
CA SER A 71 5.42 -4.19 14.71
C SER A 71 5.29 -3.53 13.32
N VAL A 72 6.38 -3.49 12.56
CA VAL A 72 6.43 -2.88 11.22
C VAL A 72 6.36 -3.91 10.09
N MET A 73 6.11 -5.18 10.39
CA MET A 73 6.12 -6.23 9.37
C MET A 73 4.93 -6.20 8.42
N ASP A 74 3.84 -5.55 8.79
CA ASP A 74 2.68 -5.35 7.93
C ASP A 74 3.04 -4.61 6.64
N ILE A 75 3.94 -3.62 6.71
CA ILE A 75 4.38 -2.88 5.51
C ILE A 75 5.13 -3.76 4.52
N LEU A 76 5.79 -4.84 4.98
CA LEU A 76 6.53 -5.75 4.10
C LEU A 76 5.61 -6.53 3.13
N VAL A 77 4.32 -6.59 3.42
CA VAL A 77 3.28 -7.15 2.55
C VAL A 77 2.35 -6.06 1.99
N ALA A 78 2.84 -4.83 1.91
CA ALA A 78 2.13 -3.66 1.39
C ALA A 78 0.81 -3.35 2.11
N VAL A 79 0.72 -3.65 3.40
CA VAL A 79 -0.42 -3.36 4.26
C VAL A 79 0.00 -2.29 5.26
N ARG A 80 -0.88 -1.35 5.56
CA ARG A 80 -0.70 -0.38 6.63
C ARG A 80 -1.62 -0.72 7.79
N THR A 81 -1.15 -0.55 9.01
CA THR A 81 -1.93 -0.82 10.25
C THR A 81 -3.33 -0.18 10.20
N ARG A 82 -3.44 1.03 9.66
CA ARG A 82 -4.71 1.73 9.47
C ARG A 82 -5.73 1.01 8.57
N ASP A 83 -5.26 0.08 7.71
CA ASP A 83 -6.11 -0.63 6.76
C ASP A 83 -6.90 -1.77 7.43
N LYS A 84 -6.60 -2.08 8.71
CA LYS A 84 -7.26 -3.10 9.55
C LYS A 84 -7.46 -4.43 8.82
N LYS A 85 -6.44 -4.83 8.05
CA LYS A 85 -6.49 -6.07 7.27
C LYS A 85 -6.50 -7.28 8.20
N LYS A 86 -7.09 -8.34 7.70
CA LYS A 86 -7.14 -9.65 8.37
C LYS A 86 -6.34 -10.66 7.57
N ILE A 87 -5.82 -11.66 8.26
CA ILE A 87 -5.08 -12.79 7.69
C ILE A 87 -5.65 -14.09 8.25
N LEU A 88 -5.47 -15.18 7.55
CA LEU A 88 -5.76 -16.51 8.08
C LEU A 88 -4.59 -16.95 8.96
N ASP A 89 -4.90 -17.44 10.14
CA ASP A 89 -3.92 -18.13 11.00
C ASP A 89 -3.68 -19.58 10.50
N SER A 90 -2.76 -20.29 11.15
CA SER A 90 -2.42 -21.68 10.80
C SER A 90 -3.58 -22.67 10.95
N VAL A 91 -4.67 -22.27 11.59
CA VAL A 91 -5.87 -23.09 11.83
C VAL A 91 -7.02 -22.68 10.91
N GLY A 92 -6.82 -21.60 10.11
CA GLY A 92 -7.81 -21.09 9.17
C GLY A 92 -8.77 -20.05 9.75
N ASN A 93 -8.51 -19.52 10.95
CA ASN A 93 -9.29 -18.42 11.50
C ASN A 93 -8.86 -17.09 10.90
N CYS A 94 -9.83 -16.22 10.66
CA CYS A 94 -9.58 -14.88 10.16
C CYS A 94 -9.27 -13.93 11.33
N VAL A 95 -8.00 -13.59 11.54
CA VAL A 95 -7.50 -12.79 12.66
C VAL A 95 -6.97 -11.43 12.16
N PRO A 96 -6.96 -10.38 13.01
CA PRO A 96 -6.30 -9.12 12.67
C PRO A 96 -4.82 -9.33 12.39
N LEU A 97 -4.29 -8.68 11.36
CA LEU A 97 -2.87 -8.81 10.98
C LEU A 97 -1.91 -8.47 12.15
N GLU A 98 -2.26 -7.44 12.92
CA GLU A 98 -1.48 -6.99 14.11
C GLU A 98 -1.31 -8.11 15.17
N SER A 99 -2.25 -9.07 15.26
CA SER A 99 -2.14 -10.20 16.20
C SER A 99 -1.01 -11.18 15.84
N MET A 100 -0.52 -11.13 14.58
CA MET A 100 0.60 -11.96 14.12
C MET A 100 1.96 -11.52 14.69
N PHE A 101 2.04 -10.34 15.31
CA PHE A 101 3.29 -9.79 15.83
C PHE A 101 3.36 -9.82 17.35
N THR A 102 2.62 -10.73 17.99
CA THR A 102 2.50 -10.83 19.46
C THR A 102 3.31 -11.97 20.08
N SER A 103 3.82 -12.89 19.28
CA SER A 103 4.67 -14.01 19.70
C SER A 103 5.59 -14.47 18.57
N VAL A 104 6.66 -15.21 18.91
CA VAL A 104 7.55 -15.84 17.92
C VAL A 104 6.77 -16.76 16.99
N ASP A 105 5.86 -17.58 17.53
CA ASP A 105 5.09 -18.52 16.73
C ASP A 105 4.15 -17.83 15.75
N SER A 106 3.49 -16.75 16.16
CA SER A 106 2.62 -15.97 15.25
C SER A 106 3.43 -15.22 14.19
N VAL A 107 4.62 -14.72 14.51
CA VAL A 107 5.54 -14.15 13.51
C VAL A 107 5.97 -15.22 12.51
N MET A 108 6.32 -16.42 12.96
CA MET A 108 6.66 -17.53 12.06
C MET A 108 5.50 -17.93 11.16
N THR A 109 4.28 -17.98 11.70
CA THR A 109 3.05 -18.21 10.91
C THR A 109 2.90 -17.12 9.84
N PHE A 110 3.03 -15.84 10.19
CA PHE A 110 2.96 -14.74 9.23
C PHE A 110 4.00 -14.89 8.11
N LEU A 111 5.25 -15.18 8.46
CA LEU A 111 6.33 -15.37 7.47
C LEU A 111 6.06 -16.54 6.52
N THR A 112 5.44 -17.61 7.01
CA THR A 112 5.09 -18.79 6.22
C THR A 112 3.87 -18.54 5.34
N GLU A 113 2.76 -18.10 5.93
CA GLU A 113 1.48 -17.91 5.21
C GLU A 113 1.54 -16.82 4.14
N THR A 114 2.36 -15.79 4.35
CA THR A 114 2.58 -14.73 3.34
C THR A 114 3.63 -15.10 2.29
N GLY A 115 4.42 -16.16 2.51
CA GLY A 115 5.58 -16.50 1.68
C GLY A 115 6.77 -15.54 1.86
N LEU A 116 6.67 -14.57 2.76
CA LEU A 116 7.73 -13.58 3.01
C LEU A 116 9.01 -14.26 3.53
N GLY A 117 8.86 -15.32 4.34
CA GLY A 117 9.99 -16.10 4.85
C GLY A 117 10.87 -16.65 3.74
N GLU A 118 10.28 -17.24 2.70
CA GLU A 118 11.02 -17.74 1.53
C GLU A 118 11.73 -16.59 0.76
N VAL A 119 11.04 -15.47 0.58
CA VAL A 119 11.59 -14.29 -0.10
C VAL A 119 12.82 -13.77 0.63
N LEU A 120 12.80 -13.72 1.96
CA LEU A 120 13.92 -13.28 2.78
C LEU A 120 15.06 -14.28 2.76
N GLN A 121 14.81 -15.57 2.99
CA GLN A 121 15.83 -16.61 3.01
C GLN A 121 16.53 -16.77 1.64
N SER A 122 15.78 -16.68 0.55
CA SER A 122 16.34 -16.75 -0.82
C SER A 122 17.04 -15.47 -1.27
N GLN A 123 17.09 -14.46 -0.43
CA GLN A 123 17.71 -13.16 -0.71
C GLN A 123 17.17 -12.46 -1.97
N LYS A 124 15.90 -12.68 -2.32
CA LYS A 124 15.21 -11.91 -3.37
C LYS A 124 15.12 -10.44 -3.01
N VAL A 125 15.02 -10.14 -1.71
CA VAL A 125 15.22 -8.81 -1.13
C VAL A 125 16.61 -8.73 -0.54
N LYS A 126 17.34 -7.64 -0.78
CA LYS A 126 18.70 -7.42 -0.29
C LYS A 126 18.78 -6.49 0.91
N ASN A 127 17.84 -5.58 1.04
CA ASN A 127 17.75 -4.60 2.11
C ASN A 127 16.28 -4.21 2.32
N LEU A 128 15.79 -4.31 3.55
CA LEU A 128 14.39 -4.01 3.86
C LEU A 128 14.07 -2.52 3.83
N VAL A 129 15.05 -1.64 4.08
CA VAL A 129 14.84 -0.19 3.98
C VAL A 129 14.54 0.20 2.53
N ASP A 130 15.35 -0.28 1.58
CA ASP A 130 15.14 -0.03 0.14
C ASP A 130 13.85 -0.69 -0.36
N TYR A 131 13.57 -1.91 0.11
CA TYR A 131 12.34 -2.62 -0.22
C TYR A 131 11.10 -1.88 0.24
N VAL A 132 11.07 -1.38 1.48
CA VAL A 132 9.95 -0.61 2.03
C VAL A 132 9.82 0.74 1.34
N PHE A 133 10.93 1.40 1.00
CA PHE A 133 10.88 2.62 0.21
C PHE A 133 10.15 2.39 -1.13
N GLY A 134 10.43 1.29 -1.81
CA GLY A 134 9.73 0.89 -3.03
C GLY A 134 8.24 0.62 -2.80
N ILE A 135 7.89 -0.08 -1.71
CA ILE A 135 6.47 -0.33 -1.34
C ILE A 135 5.74 0.98 -1.07
N GLU A 136 6.31 1.87 -0.24
CA GLU A 136 5.70 3.16 0.09
C GLU A 136 5.50 4.02 -1.15
N THR A 137 6.45 4.02 -2.08
CA THR A 137 6.34 4.69 -3.37
C THR A 137 5.16 4.13 -4.17
N GLY A 138 5.03 2.81 -4.25
CA GLY A 138 3.90 2.15 -4.93
C GLY A 138 2.56 2.48 -4.29
N LEU A 139 2.47 2.43 -2.97
CA LEU A 139 1.24 2.74 -2.22
C LEU A 139 0.82 4.20 -2.39
N ASP A 140 1.77 5.15 -2.35
CA ASP A 140 1.48 6.58 -2.54
C ASP A 140 1.05 6.87 -3.98
N THR A 141 1.75 6.30 -4.96
CA THR A 141 1.41 6.42 -6.39
C THR A 141 0.00 5.89 -6.67
N ASN A 142 -0.35 4.72 -6.14
CA ASN A 142 -1.69 4.16 -6.31
C ASN A 142 -2.76 5.02 -5.63
N ALA A 143 -2.50 5.52 -4.43
CA ALA A 143 -3.42 6.41 -3.73
C ALA A 143 -3.66 7.71 -4.50
N ARG A 144 -2.63 8.27 -5.16
CA ARG A 144 -2.74 9.47 -6.00
C ARG A 144 -3.52 9.20 -7.28
N LYS A 145 -3.25 8.07 -7.97
CA LYS A 145 -4.02 7.65 -9.15
C LYS A 145 -5.51 7.48 -8.82
N ASN A 146 -5.83 6.84 -7.69
CA ASN A 146 -7.21 6.67 -7.27
C ASN A 146 -7.89 8.02 -6.99
N ARG A 147 -7.21 8.95 -6.30
CA ARG A 147 -7.75 10.31 -6.08
C ARG A 147 -7.99 11.05 -7.39
N SER A 148 -7.08 10.96 -8.33
CA SER A 148 -7.23 11.57 -9.66
C SER A 148 -8.40 10.96 -10.42
N GLY A 149 -8.58 9.65 -10.35
CA GLY A 149 -9.74 8.95 -10.93
C GLY A 149 -11.06 9.46 -10.36
N HIS A 150 -11.19 9.57 -9.04
CA HIS A 150 -12.39 10.11 -8.40
C HIS A 150 -12.64 11.59 -8.73
N VAL A 151 -11.59 12.42 -8.80
CA VAL A 151 -11.75 13.82 -9.23
C VAL A 151 -12.28 13.89 -10.66
N MET A 152 -11.73 13.09 -11.57
CA MET A 152 -12.18 13.01 -12.96
C MET A 152 -13.64 12.54 -13.04
N GLU A 153 -14.00 11.46 -12.34
CA GLU A 153 -15.36 10.93 -12.29
C GLU A 153 -16.36 11.97 -11.80
N ASN A 154 -16.06 12.66 -10.69
CA ASN A 154 -16.90 13.72 -10.16
C ASN A 154 -17.03 14.91 -11.12
N THR A 155 -15.96 15.24 -11.85
CA THR A 155 -16.00 16.32 -12.85
C THR A 155 -16.92 15.95 -14.01
N VAL A 156 -16.81 14.74 -14.53
CA VAL A 156 -17.70 14.21 -15.59
C VAL A 156 -19.15 14.15 -15.09
N ALA A 157 -19.38 13.64 -13.88
CA ALA A 157 -20.70 13.59 -13.26
C ALA A 157 -21.35 14.98 -13.17
N ASN A 158 -20.60 16.00 -12.75
CA ASN A 158 -21.07 17.38 -12.69
C ASN A 158 -21.43 17.93 -14.05
N ILE A 159 -20.62 17.65 -15.09
CA ILE A 159 -20.90 18.06 -16.47
C ILE A 159 -22.21 17.45 -16.97
N LEU A 160 -22.39 16.14 -16.76
CA LEU A 160 -23.60 15.42 -17.16
C LEU A 160 -24.84 15.93 -16.41
N THR A 161 -24.73 16.14 -15.09
CA THR A 161 -25.79 16.71 -14.27
C THR A 161 -26.20 18.09 -14.76
N ASN A 162 -25.25 18.97 -15.01
CA ASN A 162 -25.51 20.33 -15.52
C ASN A 162 -26.14 20.33 -16.92
N ALA A 163 -25.86 19.29 -17.70
CA ALA A 163 -26.47 19.10 -19.01
C ALA A 163 -27.86 18.42 -18.95
N GLY A 164 -28.35 18.07 -17.76
CA GLY A 164 -29.64 17.40 -17.56
C GLY A 164 -29.65 15.94 -18.04
N ILE A 165 -28.48 15.31 -18.14
CA ILE A 165 -28.33 13.93 -18.61
C ILE A 165 -28.38 12.99 -17.39
N SER A 166 -29.31 12.03 -17.40
CA SER A 166 -29.34 10.96 -16.39
C SER A 166 -28.23 9.97 -16.63
N PHE A 167 -27.46 9.62 -15.60
CA PHE A 167 -26.36 8.65 -15.67
C PHE A 167 -26.24 7.91 -14.34
N ARG A 168 -25.47 6.82 -14.34
CA ARG A 168 -25.06 6.09 -13.14
C ARG A 168 -23.55 6.13 -13.03
N GLN A 169 -23.04 6.33 -11.80
CA GLN A 169 -21.63 6.21 -11.49
C GLN A 169 -21.30 4.78 -11.05
N GLU A 170 -20.08 4.33 -11.32
CA GLU A 170 -19.51 3.05 -10.86
C GLU A 170 -20.43 1.83 -11.14
N VAL A 171 -20.92 1.69 -12.37
CA VAL A 171 -21.75 0.54 -12.75
C VAL A 171 -20.88 -0.71 -12.94
N TYR A 172 -21.09 -1.71 -12.10
CA TYR A 172 -20.40 -2.99 -12.19
C TYR A 172 -21.12 -3.94 -13.16
N SER A 173 -20.36 -4.85 -13.79
CA SER A 173 -20.89 -5.78 -14.82
C SER A 173 -22.08 -6.63 -14.38
N ARG A 174 -22.28 -6.82 -13.06
CA ARG A 174 -23.43 -7.55 -12.48
C ARG A 174 -24.74 -6.74 -12.49
N GLU A 175 -24.68 -5.46 -12.78
CA GLU A 175 -25.85 -4.56 -12.80
C GLU A 175 -26.42 -4.38 -14.22
N TRP A 176 -25.85 -5.08 -15.23
CA TRP A 176 -26.27 -5.01 -16.63
C TRP A 176 -27.20 -6.16 -17.05
N SER A 177 -27.68 -6.99 -16.12
CA SER A 177 -28.60 -8.13 -16.37
C SER A 177 -30.02 -7.81 -16.04
#